data_cfed51d4b1062512c03374fe6a88b2f3
#
_entry.id   cfed51d4b1062512c03374fe6a88b2f3
#
_cell.length_a   1.000
_cell.length_b   1.000
_cell.length_c   1.000
_cell.angle_alpha   90.00
_cell.angle_beta   90.00
_cell.angle_gamma   90.00
#
_symmetry.space_group_name_H-M   'P 1'
#
loop_
_entity.id
_entity.type
_entity.pdbx_description
1 polymer ?
#
loop_
_entity_poly.entity_id
_entity_poly.type
_entity_poly.pdbx_seq_one_letter_code
_entity_poly.pdbx_strand_id
1 'polypeptide(L)'
;MRKITAVLMALALALSLFACGGVPVQDETPGSDIQQGTVILPKPQEDNEGGDSHNGEYPSAQDPLPQKPGDTKKPEEPDKAEDGKNPGKNEDNAQTPAEDPKQEENNNNNNGDNATTPSDTKVPSGEYRAVWISYLELGGMLTGKTAGQFRSNIGAAYDNVKNLGCNTVIVHVRPFGDALYDSDYFPSSYLITGTEGDNLPFDPLKIMVEEAHNRGLTFEAWLNPYRVRARTGKALCSDNPAQKYINSGSDAVYQTANGGIFYNPGSREAIDLIVNGVREIVRNYDVDAIHFDDYFYATTDSSIDSALYAANGGGKSLAAWRRQNVNTMVREVYAAVKAEKQSVRFGISPQGNTKANYDTLYADVATWLGNAGYVDYICPQIYYGFNNATCPYSSVLKEFNGMIKVSGIDLYVGLAAYKIGNEDTYAGTSGKYEWQQNSDLLSRMVTEARGARHYKGYCLYSYSSVIMPASGVKAQVQAELTALSKIL
;
A
#
# COMPACT_ATOMS: atom_id res chain seq x y z
N MET A 1 -2.70 -26.60 56.78
CA MET A 1 -2.24 -25.73 57.87
C MET A 1 -1.70 -24.42 57.29
N ARG A 2 -2.41 -23.35 57.57
CA ARG A 2 -1.92 -22.01 57.94
C ARG A 2 -1.18 -21.25 56.81
N LYS A 3 -1.46 -20.02 56.45
CA LYS A 3 -2.38 -18.87 56.79
C LYS A 3 -1.98 -17.80 55.80
N ILE A 4 -2.89 -17.20 55.03
CA ILE A 4 -3.55 -15.90 55.28
C ILE A 4 -2.56 -14.81 55.76
N THR A 5 -2.39 -13.74 54.92
CA THR A 5 -2.78 -12.39 55.34
C THR A 5 -2.74 -11.41 54.15
N ALA A 6 -3.86 -10.78 53.91
CA ALA A 6 -4.07 -9.56 53.15
C ALA A 6 -3.78 -8.35 54.06
N VAL A 7 -3.36 -7.24 53.49
CA VAL A 7 -3.63 -5.90 54.05
C VAL A 7 -3.87 -4.90 52.93
N LEU A 8 -5.06 -4.38 53.01
CA LEU A 8 -5.65 -3.16 52.46
C LEU A 8 -5.09 -1.88 53.12
N MET A 9 -5.38 -0.76 52.53
CA MET A 9 -5.61 0.62 53.01
C MET A 9 -4.75 1.64 52.28
N ALA A 10 -5.22 2.78 51.87
CA ALA A 10 -6.46 3.50 51.74
C ALA A 10 -6.09 4.99 51.50
N LEU A 11 -6.88 5.61 50.67
CA LEU A 11 -7.36 7.00 50.66
C LEU A 11 -6.59 8.10 51.41
N ALA A 12 -6.35 9.24 50.72
CA ALA A 12 -6.76 10.56 51.22
C ALA A 12 -6.87 11.62 50.13
N LEU A 13 -8.04 12.20 50.04
CA LEU A 13 -8.45 13.44 49.39
C LEU A 13 -7.71 14.65 49.96
N ALA A 14 -7.45 15.67 49.12
CA ALA A 14 -7.67 17.05 49.51
C ALA A 14 -7.88 17.97 48.30
N LEU A 15 -9.06 18.54 48.28
CA LEU A 15 -9.46 19.73 47.49
C LEU A 15 -8.72 21.00 47.97
N SER A 16 -8.42 21.93 47.08
CA SER A 16 -8.69 23.34 47.36
C SER A 16 -8.69 24.20 46.10
N LEU A 17 -9.69 25.03 46.06
CA LEU A 17 -10.23 25.96 45.09
C LEU A 17 -9.47 27.31 45.07
N PHE A 18 -9.83 28.13 44.05
CA PHE A 18 -9.74 29.60 43.90
C PHE A 18 -8.46 30.13 43.21
N ALA A 19 -8.48 31.15 42.37
CA ALA A 19 -9.53 32.03 41.85
C ALA A 19 -8.96 32.87 40.68
N CYS A 20 -9.86 33.48 39.95
CA CYS A 20 -9.79 34.48 38.88
C CYS A 20 -8.72 35.57 38.95
N GLY A 21 -8.29 36.06 37.79
CA GLY A 21 -7.67 37.38 37.61
C GLY A 21 -7.42 37.67 36.12
N GLY A 22 -8.14 38.67 35.61
CA GLY A 22 -8.30 39.11 34.24
C GLY A 22 -7.24 40.05 33.71
N VAL A 23 -7.22 40.14 32.42
CA VAL A 23 -6.88 41.13 31.35
C VAL A 23 -6.09 42.38 31.74
N PRO A 24 -5.15 42.92 30.93
CA PRO A 24 -5.61 43.70 29.76
C PRO A 24 -4.82 43.56 28.44
N VAL A 25 -5.54 43.94 27.39
CA VAL A 25 -5.16 44.18 26.00
C VAL A 25 -4.16 45.33 25.91
N GLN A 26 -3.15 45.24 25.03
CA GLN A 26 -2.59 46.37 24.31
C GLN A 26 -2.22 46.00 22.87
N ASP A 27 -2.78 46.79 21.96
CA ASP A 27 -2.46 46.95 20.54
C ASP A 27 -1.04 47.50 20.34
N GLU A 28 -0.36 47.05 19.31
CA GLU A 28 0.45 47.86 18.38
C GLU A 28 0.94 47.09 17.16
N THR A 29 0.72 47.67 15.98
CA THR A 29 1.19 47.33 14.63
C THR A 29 2.44 48.12 14.26
N PRO A 30 3.06 47.96 13.05
CA PRO A 30 3.80 46.82 12.52
C PRO A 30 5.27 47.19 12.17
N GLY A 31 6.15 46.23 12.11
CA GLY A 31 7.52 46.38 11.58
C GLY A 31 7.92 45.19 10.75
N SER A 32 8.26 45.46 9.52
CA SER A 32 8.77 44.55 8.50
C SER A 32 10.08 43.89 8.90
N ASP A 33 10.17 42.57 8.86
CA ASP A 33 11.39 41.84 8.50
C ASP A 33 11.05 40.43 8.03
N ILE A 34 11.46 40.14 6.80
CA ILE A 34 11.33 38.83 6.16
C ILE A 34 12.39 37.92 6.76
N GLN A 35 11.98 36.99 7.63
CA GLN A 35 12.77 35.83 8.00
C GLN A 35 12.01 34.54 7.62
N GLN A 36 12.74 33.64 7.01
CA GLN A 36 12.31 32.31 6.59
C GLN A 36 11.52 31.62 7.70
N GLY A 37 10.20 31.45 7.50
CA GLY A 37 9.31 30.85 8.47
C GLY A 37 9.40 29.34 8.44
N THR A 38 9.97 28.78 9.49
CA THR A 38 9.75 27.39 9.89
C THR A 38 8.27 27.25 10.28
N VAL A 39 7.49 26.55 9.47
CA VAL A 39 6.09 26.25 9.79
C VAL A 39 6.08 25.24 10.95
N ILE A 40 5.76 25.75 12.14
CA ILE A 40 5.47 24.92 13.32
C ILE A 40 4.01 24.50 13.21
N LEU A 41 3.76 23.22 12.92
CA LEU A 41 2.45 22.62 13.10
C LEU A 41 2.11 22.65 14.61
N PRO A 42 0.85 22.93 15.00
CA PRO A 42 0.46 22.91 16.41
C PRO A 42 0.66 21.52 16.97
N LYS A 43 1.30 21.44 18.16
CA LYS A 43 1.38 20.23 18.96
C LYS A 43 -0.04 19.70 19.21
N PRO A 44 -0.24 18.38 19.18
CA PRO A 44 -1.49 17.80 19.69
C PRO A 44 -1.64 18.19 21.16
N GLN A 45 -2.80 18.73 21.50
CA GLN A 45 -3.19 18.99 22.87
C GLN A 45 -3.32 17.64 23.58
N GLU A 46 -2.62 17.45 24.68
CA GLU A 46 -2.77 16.30 25.55
C GLU A 46 -4.12 16.45 26.28
N ASP A 47 -5.18 15.87 25.75
CA ASP A 47 -6.40 15.64 26.50
C ASP A 47 -6.25 14.30 27.24
N ASN A 48 -6.06 14.43 28.56
CA ASN A 48 -6.02 13.38 29.53
C ASN A 48 -7.44 12.83 29.74
N GLU A 49 -7.84 11.83 28.96
CA GLU A 49 -8.84 10.84 29.39
C GLU A 49 -8.50 9.48 28.77
N GLY A 50 -8.43 8.47 29.65
CA GLY A 50 -7.92 7.13 29.44
C GLY A 50 -8.40 6.45 28.16
N GLY A 51 -7.57 6.49 27.15
CA GLY A 51 -7.70 5.71 25.96
C GLY A 51 -6.33 5.15 25.64
N ASP A 52 -6.25 3.83 25.56
CA ASP A 52 -5.09 3.07 25.21
C ASP A 52 -4.27 3.75 24.14
N SER A 53 -3.05 4.10 24.49
CA SER A 53 -2.02 4.48 23.52
C SER A 53 -1.74 3.27 22.63
N HIS A 54 -2.47 3.18 21.53
CA HIS A 54 -2.19 2.22 20.50
C HIS A 54 -0.93 2.67 19.74
N ASN A 55 0.22 2.24 20.24
CA ASN A 55 1.33 1.95 19.38
C ASN A 55 0.86 0.84 18.44
N GLY A 56 0.32 1.23 17.29
CA GLY A 56 0.02 0.32 16.20
C GLY A 56 1.34 -0.13 15.59
N GLU A 57 2.02 -1.06 16.25
CA GLU A 57 3.01 -1.87 15.57
C GLU A 57 2.28 -2.65 14.49
N TYR A 58 2.46 -2.22 13.24
CA TYR A 58 2.26 -3.11 12.11
C TYR A 58 3.22 -4.27 12.31
N PRO A 59 2.81 -5.53 12.04
CA PRO A 59 3.80 -6.50 11.66
C PRO A 59 4.52 -5.89 10.45
N SER A 60 5.77 -5.52 10.66
CA SER A 60 6.64 -5.13 9.56
C SER A 60 6.64 -6.30 8.58
N ALA A 61 6.85 -6.04 7.30
CA ALA A 61 7.05 -7.08 6.28
C ALA A 61 8.16 -8.08 6.64
N GLN A 62 8.72 -8.00 7.83
CA GLN A 62 9.79 -8.79 8.40
C GLN A 62 9.38 -9.64 9.61
N ASP A 63 8.16 -9.49 10.15
CA ASP A 63 7.73 -10.36 11.24
C ASP A 63 7.52 -11.78 10.71
N PRO A 64 8.28 -12.79 11.19
CA PRO A 64 8.05 -14.16 10.78
C PRO A 64 6.65 -14.59 11.25
N LEU A 65 5.85 -15.15 10.35
CA LEU A 65 4.64 -15.85 10.72
C LEU A 65 5.01 -16.92 11.76
N PRO A 66 4.17 -17.15 12.80
CA PRO A 66 4.47 -18.10 13.86
C PRO A 66 4.78 -19.47 13.28
N GLN A 67 6.01 -19.95 13.53
CA GLN A 67 6.43 -21.30 13.15
C GLN A 67 5.71 -22.33 14.02
N LYS A 68 5.12 -23.34 13.40
CA LYS A 68 4.63 -24.53 14.09
C LYS A 68 5.79 -25.28 14.75
N PRO A 69 5.59 -25.86 15.96
CA PRO A 69 6.59 -26.76 16.56
C PRO A 69 6.66 -28.07 15.77
N GLY A 70 7.85 -28.44 15.41
CA GLY A 70 8.47 -29.70 15.08
C GLY A 70 7.65 -30.85 14.51
N ASP A 71 8.04 -31.27 13.30
CA ASP A 71 8.12 -32.68 12.98
C ASP A 71 9.30 -32.93 12.04
N THR A 72 10.33 -33.54 12.62
CA THR A 72 11.45 -34.16 11.93
C THR A 72 11.03 -35.54 11.44
N LYS A 73 10.86 -35.73 10.12
CA LYS A 73 11.14 -37.02 9.45
C LYS A 73 11.32 -36.81 7.95
N LYS A 74 12.50 -37.21 7.49
CA LYS A 74 12.94 -37.32 6.11
C LYS A 74 12.25 -38.54 5.49
N PRO A 75 11.71 -38.47 4.29
CA PRO A 75 11.45 -39.67 3.47
C PRO A 75 12.54 -39.84 2.42
N GLU A 76 12.91 -41.11 2.28
CA GLU A 76 13.81 -41.73 1.32
C GLU A 76 13.30 -41.61 -0.12
N GLU A 77 14.22 -41.54 -1.07
CA GLU A 77 13.96 -41.70 -2.51
C GLU A 77 13.53 -43.12 -2.85
N PRO A 78 12.72 -43.33 -3.89
CA PRO A 78 12.71 -44.60 -4.60
C PRO A 78 13.28 -44.51 -6.02
N ASP A 79 13.91 -45.59 -6.35
CA ASP A 79 14.71 -45.99 -7.50
C ASP A 79 14.03 -45.85 -8.88
N LYS A 80 14.92 -45.80 -9.88
CA LYS A 80 14.72 -45.83 -11.32
C LYS A 80 14.15 -47.18 -11.78
N ALA A 81 13.30 -47.15 -12.80
CA ALA A 81 13.20 -48.23 -13.78
C ALA A 81 12.93 -47.70 -15.20
N GLU A 82 13.61 -48.31 -16.10
CA GLU A 82 13.83 -48.02 -17.52
C GLU A 82 12.71 -48.54 -18.47
N ASP A 83 12.77 -48.01 -19.68
CA ASP A 83 12.54 -48.61 -20.99
C ASP A 83 11.13 -48.70 -21.62
N GLY A 84 11.10 -48.18 -22.88
CA GLY A 84 10.42 -48.91 -23.93
C GLY A 84 9.67 -48.13 -25.03
N LYS A 85 10.47 -47.66 -26.05
CA LYS A 85 10.10 -47.69 -27.50
C LYS A 85 8.89 -46.93 -28.08
N ASN A 86 9.23 -46.01 -28.96
CA ASN A 86 8.56 -45.54 -30.19
C ASN A 86 8.50 -46.68 -31.25
N PRO A 87 7.70 -46.70 -32.33
CA PRO A 87 7.51 -45.62 -33.34
C PRO A 87 6.15 -45.62 -34.10
N GLY A 88 5.90 -44.57 -34.91
CA GLY A 88 4.91 -44.63 -35.99
C GLY A 88 4.55 -43.30 -36.64
N LYS A 89 5.10 -43.08 -37.80
CA LYS A 89 4.88 -42.00 -38.78
C LYS A 89 3.49 -42.00 -39.42
N ASN A 90 3.04 -40.84 -39.90
CA ASN A 90 2.74 -40.40 -41.28
C ASN A 90 1.98 -39.07 -41.25
N GLU A 91 2.47 -38.05 -41.83
CA GLU A 91 2.49 -37.51 -43.23
C GLU A 91 1.18 -36.82 -43.65
N ASP A 92 1.41 -35.56 -44.08
CA ASP A 92 0.82 -34.76 -45.18
C ASP A 92 -0.62 -34.22 -45.08
N ASN A 93 -0.76 -32.90 -45.09
CA ASN A 93 -1.04 -32.16 -46.32
C ASN A 93 -1.02 -30.64 -46.13
N ALA A 94 -0.31 -29.97 -47.03
CA ALA A 94 -0.20 -28.54 -47.20
C ALA A 94 -1.36 -27.97 -48.03
N GLN A 95 -1.74 -26.72 -47.78
CA GLN A 95 -2.18 -25.76 -48.79
C GLN A 95 -2.26 -24.34 -48.27
N THR A 96 -1.41 -23.46 -48.80
CA THR A 96 -1.52 -22.01 -48.96
C THR A 96 -1.81 -21.70 -50.47
N PRO A 97 -2.02 -20.45 -50.91
CA PRO A 97 -2.55 -19.18 -50.37
C PRO A 97 -3.56 -18.49 -51.35
N ALA A 98 -4.10 -17.31 -50.98
CA ALA A 98 -4.51 -16.25 -51.92
C ALA A 98 -4.78 -14.94 -51.16
N GLU A 99 -3.99 -13.96 -51.31
CA GLU A 99 -3.94 -12.72 -52.11
C GLU A 99 -4.91 -11.60 -51.67
N ASP A 100 -4.27 -10.46 -51.39
CA ASP A 100 -4.77 -9.10 -51.20
C ASP A 100 -5.52 -8.52 -52.41
N PRO A 101 -6.33 -7.48 -52.22
CA PRO A 101 -6.15 -6.29 -53.05
C PRO A 101 -6.20 -4.94 -52.33
N LYS A 102 -5.21 -4.16 -52.66
CA LYS A 102 -4.92 -2.73 -52.82
C LYS A 102 -6.02 -1.69 -52.57
N GLN A 103 -5.58 -0.70 -51.79
CA GLN A 103 -5.70 0.77 -51.82
C GLN A 103 -6.70 1.44 -52.78
N GLU A 104 -7.47 2.37 -52.22
CA GLU A 104 -7.78 3.67 -52.86
C GLU A 104 -7.79 4.80 -51.83
N GLU A 105 -6.94 5.80 -52.07
CA GLU A 105 -6.92 7.11 -51.42
C GLU A 105 -8.17 7.90 -51.82
N ASN A 106 -8.78 8.61 -50.87
CA ASN A 106 -9.48 9.84 -51.21
C ASN A 106 -9.36 10.90 -50.15
N ASN A 107 -8.71 11.96 -50.53
CA ASN A 107 -8.53 13.23 -49.89
C ASN A 107 -9.88 14.00 -49.89
N ASN A 108 -10.34 14.48 -48.76
CA ASN A 108 -11.02 15.77 -48.75
C ASN A 108 -11.00 16.47 -47.38
N ASN A 109 -10.53 17.70 -47.43
CA ASN A 109 -10.53 18.71 -46.36
C ASN A 109 -11.95 19.13 -45.92
N ASN A 110 -12.26 19.31 -44.65
CA ASN A 110 -12.43 20.62 -44.02
C ASN A 110 -13.17 20.58 -42.66
N ASN A 111 -12.71 21.48 -41.83
CA ASN A 111 -13.36 22.17 -40.69
C ASN A 111 -13.56 21.44 -39.37
N GLY A 112 -12.67 21.79 -38.49
CA GLY A 112 -12.90 22.50 -37.23
C GLY A 112 -14.00 21.99 -36.29
N ASP A 113 -13.64 21.04 -35.42
CA ASP A 113 -14.20 21.02 -34.07
C ASP A 113 -13.07 20.70 -33.10
N ASN A 114 -12.91 21.57 -32.13
CA ASN A 114 -11.89 21.54 -31.10
C ASN A 114 -12.23 20.41 -30.11
N ALA A 115 -12.01 19.16 -30.52
CA ALA A 115 -12.00 18.03 -29.61
C ALA A 115 -10.69 18.10 -28.83
N THR A 116 -10.76 18.53 -27.59
CA THR A 116 -9.70 18.34 -26.59
C THR A 116 -9.29 16.87 -26.62
N THR A 117 -8.11 16.65 -27.14
CA THR A 117 -7.38 15.37 -27.05
C THR A 117 -7.37 14.92 -25.58
N PRO A 118 -7.69 13.65 -25.25
CA PRO A 118 -7.52 13.17 -23.88
C PRO A 118 -6.08 13.39 -23.48
N SER A 119 -5.89 14.10 -22.37
CA SER A 119 -4.62 14.39 -21.74
C SER A 119 -3.81 13.10 -21.60
N ASP A 120 -2.61 13.10 -22.17
CA ASP A 120 -1.60 12.07 -22.01
C ASP A 120 -1.44 11.68 -20.52
N THR A 121 -1.14 10.40 -20.28
CA THR A 121 -0.83 9.84 -18.96
C THR A 121 0.01 10.81 -18.15
N LYS A 122 -0.49 11.25 -17.01
CA LYS A 122 0.19 12.17 -16.08
C LYS A 122 1.31 11.44 -15.30
N VAL A 123 2.18 10.73 -16.01
CA VAL A 123 3.43 10.24 -15.44
C VAL A 123 4.35 11.44 -15.28
N PRO A 124 4.98 11.65 -14.10
CA PRO A 124 5.92 12.75 -13.95
C PRO A 124 6.98 12.70 -15.03
N SER A 125 7.29 13.84 -15.63
CA SER A 125 8.43 13.94 -16.53
C SER A 125 9.72 13.72 -15.71
N GLY A 126 10.49 12.70 -16.05
CA GLY A 126 11.73 12.36 -15.36
C GLY A 126 11.58 11.17 -14.41
N GLU A 127 12.44 11.14 -13.38
CA GLU A 127 12.43 10.08 -12.39
C GLU A 127 11.20 10.19 -11.48
N TYR A 128 10.45 9.10 -11.33
CA TYR A 128 9.34 9.02 -10.39
C TYR A 128 9.88 9.00 -8.96
N ARG A 129 9.41 9.92 -8.11
CA ARG A 129 9.84 10.09 -6.73
C ARG A 129 8.61 10.29 -5.85
N ALA A 130 8.26 9.26 -5.09
CA ALA A 130 7.03 9.24 -4.32
C ALA A 130 7.25 9.14 -2.81
N VAL A 131 6.22 9.53 -2.08
CA VAL A 131 6.10 9.31 -0.63
C VAL A 131 4.76 8.65 -0.35
N TRP A 132 4.76 7.58 0.45
CA TRP A 132 3.53 7.00 1.00
C TRP A 132 3.02 7.82 2.17
N ILE A 133 1.73 8.15 2.14
CA ILE A 133 0.96 8.75 3.24
C ILE A 133 -0.11 7.75 3.66
N SER A 134 0.09 7.10 4.79
CA SER A 134 -0.82 6.07 5.28
C SER A 134 -1.99 6.65 6.08
N TYR A 135 -2.94 5.81 6.41
CA TYR A 135 -4.05 6.18 7.28
C TYR A 135 -3.59 6.65 8.68
N LEU A 136 -2.39 6.26 9.12
CA LEU A 136 -1.82 6.70 10.41
C LEU A 136 -1.52 8.21 10.39
N GLU A 137 -0.92 8.68 9.30
CA GLU A 137 -0.65 10.11 9.10
C GLU A 137 -1.96 10.87 8.83
N LEU A 138 -2.87 10.28 8.05
CA LEU A 138 -4.15 10.91 7.71
C LEU A 138 -5.04 11.13 8.93
N GLY A 139 -5.03 10.23 9.92
CA GLY A 139 -5.86 10.36 11.12
C GLY A 139 -5.70 11.72 11.80
N GLY A 140 -4.47 12.17 12.03
CA GLY A 140 -4.19 13.48 12.63
C GLY A 140 -4.60 14.67 11.76
N MET A 141 -4.61 14.50 10.44
CA MET A 141 -4.95 15.56 9.48
C MET A 141 -6.45 15.68 9.22
N LEU A 142 -7.21 14.56 9.35
CA LEU A 142 -8.57 14.40 8.85
C LEU A 142 -9.62 14.28 9.95
N THR A 143 -9.37 13.46 10.99
CA THR A 143 -10.41 13.09 11.95
C THR A 143 -11.00 14.31 12.67
N GLY A 144 -12.31 14.49 12.57
CA GLY A 144 -13.03 15.59 13.21
C GLY A 144 -12.71 16.97 12.64
N LYS A 145 -12.09 17.06 11.46
CA LYS A 145 -11.76 18.34 10.82
C LYS A 145 -12.88 18.79 9.88
N THR A 146 -12.97 20.09 9.67
CA THR A 146 -13.77 20.66 8.58
C THR A 146 -13.06 20.48 7.25
N ALA A 147 -13.78 20.59 6.13
CA ALA A 147 -13.20 20.56 4.78
C ALA A 147 -12.03 21.55 4.61
N GLY A 148 -12.19 22.78 5.13
CA GLY A 148 -11.14 23.81 5.06
C GLY A 148 -9.91 23.45 5.87
N GLN A 149 -10.09 22.90 7.08
CA GLN A 149 -8.97 22.45 7.91
C GLN A 149 -8.24 21.26 7.28
N PHE A 150 -9.00 20.28 6.77
CA PHE A 150 -8.39 19.13 6.08
C PHE A 150 -7.63 19.57 4.83
N ARG A 151 -8.20 20.46 4.01
CA ARG A 151 -7.54 21.03 2.82
C ARG A 151 -6.22 21.71 3.20
N SER A 152 -6.20 22.50 4.26
CA SER A 152 -4.98 23.14 4.74
C SER A 152 -3.94 22.12 5.21
N ASN A 153 -4.37 21.10 5.97
CA ASN A 153 -3.46 20.11 6.53
C ASN A 153 -2.83 19.23 5.43
N ILE A 154 -3.63 18.72 4.50
CA ILE A 154 -3.14 17.88 3.42
C ILE A 154 -2.30 18.68 2.42
N GLY A 155 -2.69 19.95 2.17
CA GLY A 155 -1.91 20.87 1.36
C GLY A 155 -0.52 21.09 1.92
N ALA A 156 -0.39 21.37 3.22
CA ALA A 156 0.89 21.52 3.90
C ALA A 156 1.72 20.22 3.84
N ALA A 157 1.07 19.04 3.97
CA ALA A 157 1.76 17.77 3.81
C ALA A 157 2.34 17.60 2.39
N TYR A 158 1.60 17.98 1.36
CA TYR A 158 2.05 17.91 -0.03
C TYR A 158 3.15 18.93 -0.36
N ASP A 159 3.12 20.11 0.27
CA ASP A 159 4.22 21.07 0.18
C ASP A 159 5.52 20.49 0.76
N ASN A 160 5.44 19.79 1.89
CA ASN A 160 6.58 19.06 2.44
C ASN A 160 7.13 18.00 1.48
N VAL A 161 6.25 17.22 0.83
CA VAL A 161 6.64 16.21 -0.17
C VAL A 161 7.38 16.86 -1.36
N LYS A 162 6.88 18.00 -1.85
CA LYS A 162 7.58 18.77 -2.90
C LYS A 162 8.95 19.25 -2.45
N ASN A 163 9.04 19.74 -1.22
CA ASN A 163 10.30 20.23 -0.66
C ASN A 163 11.36 19.14 -0.49
N LEU A 164 10.95 17.85 -0.42
CA LEU A 164 11.84 16.70 -0.51
C LEU A 164 12.33 16.41 -1.95
N GLY A 165 11.87 17.16 -2.96
CA GLY A 165 12.13 16.89 -4.37
C GLY A 165 11.28 15.75 -4.95
N CYS A 166 10.23 15.31 -4.23
CA CYS A 166 9.30 14.30 -4.73
C CYS A 166 8.21 14.94 -5.61
N ASN A 167 7.67 14.14 -6.53
CA ASN A 167 6.68 14.56 -7.53
C ASN A 167 5.39 13.74 -7.50
N THR A 168 5.28 12.80 -6.57
CA THR A 168 4.15 11.89 -6.44
C THR A 168 3.80 11.66 -4.98
N VAL A 169 2.51 11.55 -4.68
CA VAL A 169 1.99 11.09 -3.39
C VAL A 169 1.15 9.83 -3.59
N ILE A 170 1.43 8.81 -2.77
CA ILE A 170 0.66 7.57 -2.72
C ILE A 170 -0.11 7.61 -1.39
N VAL A 171 -1.42 7.81 -1.45
CA VAL A 171 -2.22 8.13 -0.27
C VAL A 171 -3.29 7.09 -0.04
N HIS A 172 -3.41 6.57 1.17
CA HIS A 172 -4.50 5.67 1.53
C HIS A 172 -5.85 6.34 1.32
N VAL A 173 -6.69 5.68 0.53
CA VAL A 173 -8.10 6.06 0.32
C VAL A 173 -9.06 4.98 0.80
N ARG A 174 -8.60 3.73 0.87
CA ARG A 174 -9.34 2.58 1.44
C ARG A 174 -8.38 1.62 2.16
N PRO A 175 -7.94 1.96 3.38
CA PRO A 175 -7.05 1.11 4.18
C PRO A 175 -7.74 -0.11 4.79
N PHE A 176 -9.08 -0.07 4.92
CA PHE A 176 -9.92 -1.07 5.56
C PHE A 176 -11.17 -1.36 4.74
N GLY A 177 -12.20 -1.95 5.38
CA GLY A 177 -13.50 -2.20 4.75
C GLY A 177 -14.41 -0.98 4.65
N ASP A 178 -13.88 0.22 4.84
CA ASP A 178 -14.53 1.53 4.77
C ASP A 178 -13.77 2.47 3.81
N ALA A 179 -14.37 3.56 3.38
CA ALA A 179 -13.83 4.45 2.36
C ALA A 179 -13.59 5.88 2.86
N LEU A 180 -12.50 6.53 2.40
CA LEU A 180 -12.22 7.95 2.59
C LEU A 180 -12.78 8.81 1.43
N TYR A 181 -13.92 8.37 0.87
CA TYR A 181 -14.60 9.03 -0.25
C TYR A 181 -16.09 8.63 -0.26
N ASP A 182 -16.88 9.33 -1.03
CA ASP A 182 -18.29 8.99 -1.25
C ASP A 182 -18.38 7.74 -2.13
N SER A 183 -18.89 6.64 -1.55
CA SER A 183 -18.88 5.31 -2.17
C SER A 183 -20.24 4.64 -2.10
N ASP A 184 -20.66 4.07 -3.24
CA ASP A 184 -21.84 3.20 -3.33
C ASP A 184 -21.60 1.79 -2.77
N TYR A 185 -20.32 1.41 -2.55
CA TYR A 185 -19.90 0.05 -2.15
C TYR A 185 -19.47 -0.06 -0.70
N PHE A 186 -18.87 0.99 -0.14
CA PHE A 186 -18.26 0.98 1.18
C PHE A 186 -18.79 2.11 2.06
N PRO A 187 -19.02 1.87 3.37
CA PRO A 187 -19.40 2.94 4.28
C PRO A 187 -18.28 3.96 4.41
N SER A 188 -18.63 5.17 4.83
CA SER A 188 -17.64 6.20 5.18
C SER A 188 -16.73 5.74 6.30
N SER A 189 -15.44 6.07 6.19
CA SER A 189 -14.44 5.64 7.15
C SER A 189 -14.57 6.36 8.50
N TYR A 190 -14.38 5.60 9.58
CA TYR A 190 -14.26 6.15 10.93
C TYR A 190 -13.13 7.18 11.05
N LEU A 191 -12.16 7.18 10.15
CA LEU A 191 -11.07 8.16 10.12
C LEU A 191 -11.55 9.58 9.81
N ILE A 192 -12.78 9.76 9.33
CA ILE A 192 -13.33 11.08 8.98
C ILE A 192 -14.02 11.71 10.21
N THR A 193 -14.97 10.99 10.80
CA THR A 193 -15.83 11.49 11.89
C THR A 193 -15.53 10.84 13.24
N GLY A 194 -14.80 9.72 13.26
CA GLY A 194 -14.59 8.87 14.44
C GLY A 194 -15.50 7.64 14.46
N THR A 195 -16.51 7.57 13.59
CA THR A 195 -17.49 6.47 13.51
C THR A 195 -17.63 6.02 12.05
N GLU A 196 -17.58 4.71 11.81
CA GLU A 196 -17.80 4.11 10.50
C GLU A 196 -19.28 4.23 10.10
N GLY A 197 -19.54 4.65 8.87
CA GLY A 197 -20.87 4.76 8.31
C GLY A 197 -21.61 6.07 8.66
N ASP A 198 -20.97 7.01 9.34
CA ASP A 198 -21.53 8.35 9.51
C ASP A 198 -21.66 9.08 8.18
N ASN A 199 -22.58 10.05 8.12
CA ASN A 199 -22.69 10.91 6.95
C ASN A 199 -21.39 11.67 6.70
N LEU A 200 -20.93 11.68 5.44
CA LEU A 200 -19.74 12.43 5.04
C LEU A 200 -19.98 13.94 5.15
N PRO A 201 -19.22 14.67 5.99
CA PRO A 201 -19.29 16.13 6.05
C PRO A 201 -18.70 16.81 4.80
N PHE A 202 -17.83 16.11 4.09
CA PHE A 202 -17.20 16.49 2.83
C PHE A 202 -16.53 15.24 2.23
N ASP A 203 -16.11 15.31 0.97
CA ASP A 203 -15.40 14.22 0.31
C ASP A 203 -13.86 14.39 0.45
N PRO A 204 -13.19 13.57 1.29
CA PRO A 204 -11.75 13.67 1.49
C PRO A 204 -10.93 13.36 0.23
N LEU A 205 -11.30 12.34 -0.56
CA LEU A 205 -10.55 11.96 -1.76
C LEU A 205 -10.55 13.09 -2.79
N LYS A 206 -11.69 13.73 -3.00
CA LYS A 206 -11.78 14.90 -3.88
C LYS A 206 -10.79 15.99 -3.46
N ILE A 207 -10.75 16.32 -2.16
CA ILE A 207 -9.81 17.33 -1.63
C ILE A 207 -8.36 16.88 -1.84
N MET A 208 -8.04 15.61 -1.57
CA MET A 208 -6.67 15.08 -1.71
C MET A 208 -6.18 15.17 -3.16
N VAL A 209 -7.01 14.79 -4.13
CA VAL A 209 -6.67 14.86 -5.56
C VAL A 209 -6.48 16.32 -6.00
N GLU A 210 -7.43 17.21 -5.67
CA GLU A 210 -7.34 18.63 -6.01
C GLU A 210 -6.06 19.28 -5.45
N GLU A 211 -5.74 19.02 -4.18
CA GLU A 211 -4.56 19.61 -3.53
C GLU A 211 -3.24 19.08 -4.08
N ALA A 212 -3.21 17.79 -4.51
CA ALA A 212 -2.04 17.23 -5.19
C ALA A 212 -1.83 17.89 -6.56
N HIS A 213 -2.88 17.94 -7.38
CA HIS A 213 -2.80 18.51 -8.73
C HIS A 213 -2.52 20.02 -8.72
N ASN A 214 -3.08 20.76 -7.78
CA ASN A 214 -2.78 22.20 -7.59
C ASN A 214 -1.30 22.48 -7.31
N ARG A 215 -0.57 21.47 -6.82
CA ARG A 215 0.87 21.51 -6.56
C ARG A 215 1.72 20.87 -7.65
N GLY A 216 1.09 20.34 -8.70
CA GLY A 216 1.77 19.58 -9.76
C GLY A 216 2.33 18.24 -9.29
N LEU A 217 1.69 17.64 -8.28
CA LEU A 217 1.98 16.28 -7.83
C LEU A 217 1.06 15.29 -8.53
N THR A 218 1.61 14.13 -8.88
CA THR A 218 0.83 12.95 -9.26
C THR A 218 0.17 12.37 -8.02
N PHE A 219 -1.10 11.96 -8.11
CA PHE A 219 -1.85 11.37 -7.01
C PHE A 219 -2.18 9.90 -7.29
N GLU A 220 -1.69 8.99 -6.46
CA GLU A 220 -2.00 7.57 -6.52
C GLU A 220 -2.91 7.17 -5.35
N ALA A 221 -4.09 6.65 -5.69
CA ALA A 221 -5.07 6.16 -4.71
C ALA A 221 -4.62 4.79 -4.19
N TRP A 222 -4.21 4.74 -2.92
CA TRP A 222 -3.74 3.51 -2.28
C TRP A 222 -4.88 2.79 -1.57
N LEU A 223 -5.09 1.53 -1.96
CA LEU A 223 -6.09 0.64 -1.39
C LEU A 223 -5.42 -0.63 -0.85
N ASN A 224 -5.91 -1.10 0.30
CA ASN A 224 -5.71 -2.48 0.71
C ASN A 224 -6.89 -3.31 0.18
N PRO A 225 -6.68 -4.25 -0.76
CA PRO A 225 -7.81 -4.88 -1.45
C PRO A 225 -8.66 -5.76 -0.53
N TYR A 226 -8.05 -6.53 0.38
CA TYR A 226 -8.75 -7.56 1.13
C TYR A 226 -8.98 -7.26 2.61
N ARG A 227 -8.23 -6.32 3.19
CA ARG A 227 -8.32 -6.05 4.63
C ARG A 227 -9.57 -5.25 4.97
N VAL A 228 -10.46 -5.85 5.77
CA VAL A 228 -11.60 -5.16 6.38
C VAL A 228 -11.21 -4.59 7.74
N ARG A 229 -10.53 -5.41 8.55
CA ARG A 229 -10.02 -5.04 9.86
C ARG A 229 -8.83 -5.95 10.22
N ALA A 230 -7.71 -5.38 10.67
CA ALA A 230 -6.49 -6.14 10.91
C ALA A 230 -6.52 -7.05 12.16
N ARG A 231 -7.29 -6.65 13.18
CA ARG A 231 -7.44 -7.35 14.48
C ARG A 231 -8.76 -6.98 15.13
N THR A 232 -9.07 -7.56 16.27
CA THR A 232 -10.23 -7.15 17.10
C THR A 232 -10.21 -5.62 17.30
N GLY A 233 -11.34 -4.98 17.12
CA GLY A 233 -11.50 -3.53 17.20
C GLY A 233 -12.97 -3.13 17.28
N LYS A 234 -13.29 -1.90 16.88
CA LYS A 234 -14.68 -1.41 16.82
C LYS A 234 -15.53 -2.31 15.95
N ALA A 235 -16.81 -2.44 16.27
CA ALA A 235 -17.78 -3.16 15.44
C ALA A 235 -17.90 -2.48 14.06
N LEU A 236 -18.09 -3.28 13.00
CA LEU A 236 -18.43 -2.78 11.68
C LEU A 236 -19.86 -2.22 11.71
N CYS A 237 -20.15 -1.18 10.94
CA CYS A 237 -21.50 -0.69 10.78
C CYS A 237 -22.36 -1.69 9.98
N SER A 238 -23.70 -1.58 10.07
CA SER A 238 -24.65 -2.47 9.40
C SER A 238 -24.50 -2.47 7.88
N ASP A 239 -24.08 -1.35 7.32
CA ASP A 239 -23.97 -1.17 5.88
C ASP A 239 -22.64 -1.67 5.31
N ASN A 240 -21.66 -1.99 6.17
CA ASN A 240 -20.41 -2.57 5.72
C ASN A 240 -20.65 -3.92 5.01
N PRO A 241 -20.18 -4.11 3.77
CA PRO A 241 -20.34 -5.37 3.04
C PRO A 241 -19.86 -6.60 3.82
N ALA A 242 -18.73 -6.48 4.54
CA ALA A 242 -18.22 -7.57 5.35
C ALA A 242 -19.18 -7.95 6.49
N GLN A 243 -19.85 -6.97 7.11
CA GLN A 243 -20.88 -7.25 8.14
C GLN A 243 -22.09 -7.96 7.52
N LYS A 244 -22.50 -7.57 6.31
CA LYS A 244 -23.58 -8.23 5.58
C LYS A 244 -23.21 -9.68 5.24
N TYR A 245 -21.97 -9.93 4.80
CA TYR A 245 -21.46 -11.29 4.54
C TYR A 245 -21.39 -12.15 5.81
N ILE A 246 -20.91 -11.58 6.94
CA ILE A 246 -20.90 -12.28 8.23
C ILE A 246 -22.33 -12.66 8.65
N ASN A 247 -23.27 -11.73 8.58
CA ASN A 247 -24.67 -11.95 8.98
C ASN A 247 -25.38 -13.00 8.11
N SER A 248 -25.03 -13.12 6.83
CA SER A 248 -25.59 -14.11 5.91
C SER A 248 -24.86 -15.46 5.93
N GLY A 249 -23.73 -15.57 6.63
CA GLY A 249 -22.89 -16.78 6.61
C GLY A 249 -22.18 -17.00 5.27
N SER A 250 -21.94 -15.93 4.48
CA SER A 250 -21.24 -16.03 3.19
C SER A 250 -19.75 -16.32 3.37
N ASP A 251 -19.18 -17.15 2.50
CA ASP A 251 -17.74 -17.41 2.39
C ASP A 251 -16.94 -16.24 1.79
N ALA A 252 -17.59 -15.11 1.51
CA ALA A 252 -16.94 -13.90 0.96
C ALA A 252 -16.00 -13.21 1.96
N VAL A 253 -16.09 -13.55 3.24
CA VAL A 253 -15.21 -13.06 4.30
C VAL A 253 -14.74 -14.22 5.19
N TYR A 254 -13.58 -14.00 5.81
CA TYR A 254 -13.09 -14.89 6.88
C TYR A 254 -12.54 -14.08 8.05
N GLN A 255 -12.41 -14.72 9.19
CA GLN A 255 -11.83 -14.13 10.39
C GLN A 255 -10.55 -14.86 10.78
N THR A 256 -9.57 -14.12 11.24
CA THR A 256 -8.32 -14.65 11.79
C THR A 256 -8.41 -14.81 13.31
N ALA A 257 -7.54 -15.62 13.89
CA ALA A 257 -7.54 -15.91 15.33
C ALA A 257 -7.39 -14.66 16.23
N ASN A 258 -6.75 -13.60 15.73
CA ASN A 258 -6.61 -12.32 16.43
C ASN A 258 -7.81 -11.37 16.22
N GLY A 259 -8.90 -11.86 15.61
CA GLY A 259 -10.12 -11.08 15.34
C GLY A 259 -10.05 -10.16 14.13
N GLY A 260 -9.03 -10.32 13.27
CA GLY A 260 -8.98 -9.68 11.97
C GLY A 260 -10.11 -10.19 11.06
N ILE A 261 -10.61 -9.33 10.18
CA ILE A 261 -11.63 -9.66 9.17
C ILE A 261 -11.06 -9.31 7.80
N PHE A 262 -11.19 -10.24 6.86
CA PHE A 262 -10.66 -10.09 5.50
C PHE A 262 -11.68 -10.60 4.49
N TYR A 263 -11.77 -9.94 3.34
CA TYR A 263 -12.45 -10.50 2.17
C TYR A 263 -11.72 -11.74 1.71
N ASN A 264 -12.46 -12.78 1.31
CA ASN A 264 -11.89 -14.06 0.91
C ASN A 264 -11.48 -14.02 -0.57
N PRO A 265 -10.18 -14.15 -0.91
CA PRO A 265 -9.74 -14.10 -2.30
C PRO A 265 -10.31 -15.22 -3.19
N GLY A 266 -10.80 -16.30 -2.60
CA GLY A 266 -11.48 -17.40 -3.31
C GLY A 266 -12.92 -17.11 -3.67
N SER A 267 -13.52 -16.05 -3.13
CA SER A 267 -14.93 -15.71 -3.36
C SER A 267 -15.10 -14.75 -4.55
N ARG A 268 -16.01 -15.11 -5.45
CA ARG A 268 -16.39 -14.23 -6.58
C ARG A 268 -17.00 -12.92 -6.07
N GLU A 269 -17.86 -13.00 -5.04
CA GLU A 269 -18.49 -11.81 -4.44
C GLU A 269 -17.45 -10.81 -3.91
N ALA A 270 -16.41 -11.31 -3.25
CA ALA A 270 -15.31 -10.49 -2.74
C ALA A 270 -14.49 -9.86 -3.89
N ILE A 271 -14.19 -10.63 -4.93
CA ILE A 271 -13.49 -10.13 -6.13
C ILE A 271 -14.32 -9.04 -6.81
N ASP A 272 -15.62 -9.29 -7.04
CA ASP A 272 -16.52 -8.32 -7.68
C ASP A 272 -16.63 -7.02 -6.88
N LEU A 273 -16.71 -7.11 -5.56
CA LEU A 273 -16.73 -5.94 -4.67
C LEU A 273 -15.46 -5.10 -4.82
N ILE A 274 -14.29 -5.75 -4.82
CA ILE A 274 -12.99 -5.06 -4.96
C ILE A 274 -12.88 -4.39 -6.33
N VAL A 275 -13.22 -5.11 -7.41
CA VAL A 275 -13.16 -4.60 -8.79
C VAL A 275 -14.11 -3.41 -8.97
N ASN A 276 -15.33 -3.50 -8.44
CA ASN A 276 -16.31 -2.43 -8.54
C ASN A 276 -15.92 -1.19 -7.74
N GLY A 277 -15.36 -1.37 -6.53
CA GLY A 277 -14.85 -0.25 -5.73
C GLY A 277 -13.67 0.47 -6.41
N VAL A 278 -12.79 -0.27 -7.09
CA VAL A 278 -11.71 0.35 -7.89
C VAL A 278 -12.29 1.11 -9.09
N ARG A 279 -13.24 0.50 -9.80
CA ARG A 279 -13.94 1.12 -10.94
C ARG A 279 -14.62 2.44 -10.54
N GLU A 280 -15.26 2.46 -9.38
CA GLU A 280 -15.90 3.65 -8.82
C GLU A 280 -14.90 4.79 -8.62
N ILE A 281 -13.72 4.52 -8.02
CA ILE A 281 -12.71 5.54 -7.82
C ILE A 281 -12.22 6.10 -9.16
N VAL A 282 -11.88 5.23 -10.11
CA VAL A 282 -11.35 5.66 -11.43
C VAL A 282 -12.41 6.46 -12.20
N ARG A 283 -13.68 6.11 -12.09
CA ARG A 283 -14.80 6.80 -12.77
C ARG A 283 -15.04 8.19 -12.18
N ASN A 284 -15.08 8.29 -10.86
CA ASN A 284 -15.59 9.46 -10.15
C ASN A 284 -14.51 10.49 -9.80
N TYR A 285 -13.22 10.06 -9.76
CA TYR A 285 -12.12 10.92 -9.33
C TYR A 285 -11.03 11.01 -10.41
N ASP A 286 -10.32 12.14 -10.43
CA ASP A 286 -9.18 12.36 -11.35
C ASP A 286 -7.87 11.82 -10.74
N VAL A 287 -7.89 10.56 -10.30
CA VAL A 287 -6.69 9.89 -9.82
C VAL A 287 -5.76 9.56 -10.99
N ASP A 288 -4.44 9.58 -10.76
CA ASP A 288 -3.44 9.27 -11.78
C ASP A 288 -3.12 7.77 -11.79
N ALA A 289 -3.25 7.11 -10.62
CA ALA A 289 -3.09 5.66 -10.50
C ALA A 289 -3.91 5.07 -9.36
N ILE A 290 -4.14 3.76 -9.47
CA ILE A 290 -4.56 2.88 -8.39
C ILE A 290 -3.33 2.12 -7.91
N HIS A 291 -3.11 2.12 -6.60
CA HIS A 291 -1.99 1.44 -5.94
C HIS A 291 -2.48 0.43 -4.92
N PHE A 292 -2.06 -0.85 -5.04
CA PHE A 292 -2.28 -1.86 -4.02
C PHE A 292 -1.00 -2.13 -3.23
N ASP A 293 -1.14 -2.47 -1.96
CA ASP A 293 -0.04 -2.94 -1.12
C ASP A 293 0.14 -4.48 -1.17
N ASP A 294 0.76 -5.07 -0.15
CA ASP A 294 1.13 -6.48 -0.09
C ASP A 294 0.14 -7.37 0.67
N TYR A 295 -1.00 -6.84 1.11
CA TYR A 295 -1.95 -7.62 1.91
C TYR A 295 -2.93 -8.40 1.04
N PHE A 296 -2.50 -9.59 0.59
CA PHE A 296 -3.35 -10.54 -0.15
C PHE A 296 -3.99 -11.56 0.81
N TYR A 297 -3.47 -12.78 0.92
CA TYR A 297 -3.93 -13.68 1.98
C TYR A 297 -3.29 -13.32 3.32
N ALA A 298 -4.11 -13.14 4.36
CA ALA A 298 -3.62 -12.78 5.69
C ALA A 298 -3.16 -14.00 6.52
N THR A 299 -3.41 -15.23 6.05
CA THR A 299 -3.04 -16.47 6.71
C THR A 299 -2.89 -17.63 5.72
N THR A 300 -2.07 -18.60 6.08
CA THR A 300 -1.94 -19.86 5.36
C THR A 300 -2.90 -20.95 5.86
N ASP A 301 -3.72 -20.68 6.90
CA ASP A 301 -4.71 -21.60 7.43
C ASP A 301 -5.65 -22.06 6.31
N SER A 302 -5.79 -23.38 6.17
CA SER A 302 -6.63 -23.99 5.13
C SER A 302 -8.12 -23.95 5.44
N SER A 303 -8.49 -23.67 6.68
CA SER A 303 -9.90 -23.62 7.09
C SER A 303 -10.65 -22.42 6.56
N ILE A 304 -9.93 -21.29 6.25
CA ILE A 304 -10.55 -20.03 5.85
C ILE A 304 -11.30 -20.10 4.51
N ASP A 305 -10.92 -21.01 3.64
CA ASP A 305 -11.44 -21.15 2.28
C ASP A 305 -11.70 -22.60 1.86
N SER A 306 -11.80 -23.53 2.84
CA SER A 306 -11.94 -24.95 2.58
C SER A 306 -13.19 -25.31 1.76
N ALA A 307 -14.33 -24.68 2.04
CA ALA A 307 -15.58 -24.89 1.28
C ALA A 307 -15.45 -24.40 -0.16
N LEU A 308 -14.91 -23.19 -0.35
CA LEU A 308 -14.66 -22.62 -1.69
C LEU A 308 -13.64 -23.47 -2.48
N TYR A 309 -12.59 -23.94 -1.81
CA TYR A 309 -11.61 -24.81 -2.45
C TYR A 309 -12.21 -26.18 -2.84
N ALA A 310 -13.01 -26.78 -1.97
CA ALA A 310 -13.70 -28.03 -2.30
C ALA A 310 -14.62 -27.89 -3.53
N ALA A 311 -15.30 -26.75 -3.65
CA ALA A 311 -16.20 -26.47 -4.77
C ALA A 311 -15.46 -26.08 -6.07
N ASN A 312 -14.36 -25.31 -5.97
CA ASN A 312 -13.77 -24.62 -7.12
C ASN A 312 -12.28 -24.96 -7.36
N GLY A 313 -11.68 -25.85 -6.57
CA GLY A 313 -10.24 -26.18 -6.65
C GLY A 313 -9.80 -26.81 -7.96
N GLY A 314 -10.73 -27.55 -8.63
CA GLY A 314 -10.51 -28.07 -9.98
C GLY A 314 -9.28 -28.97 -10.12
N GLY A 315 -8.96 -29.75 -9.09
CA GLY A 315 -7.79 -30.66 -9.08
C GLY A 315 -6.43 -29.97 -8.84
N LYS A 316 -6.41 -28.65 -8.61
CA LYS A 316 -5.18 -27.92 -8.24
C LYS A 316 -4.84 -28.14 -6.77
N SER A 317 -3.56 -28.00 -6.40
CA SER A 317 -3.22 -27.85 -4.99
C SER A 317 -3.82 -26.56 -4.40
N LEU A 318 -4.10 -26.54 -3.09
CA LEU A 318 -4.64 -25.35 -2.41
C LEU A 318 -3.81 -24.10 -2.70
N ALA A 319 -2.48 -24.19 -2.62
CA ALA A 319 -1.59 -23.07 -2.89
C ALA A 319 -1.68 -22.58 -4.36
N ALA A 320 -1.79 -23.47 -5.32
CA ALA A 320 -1.95 -23.10 -6.73
C ALA A 320 -3.32 -22.46 -7.00
N TRP A 321 -4.38 -22.93 -6.35
CA TRP A 321 -5.72 -22.37 -6.44
C TRP A 321 -5.77 -20.96 -5.79
N ARG A 322 -5.17 -20.78 -4.62
CA ARG A 322 -5.08 -19.46 -3.95
C ARG A 322 -4.35 -18.43 -4.81
N ARG A 323 -3.19 -18.81 -5.40
CA ARG A 323 -2.47 -17.91 -6.35
C ARG A 323 -3.31 -17.58 -7.58
N GLN A 324 -4.03 -18.53 -8.12
CA GLN A 324 -4.93 -18.27 -9.24
C GLN A 324 -6.03 -17.26 -8.87
N ASN A 325 -6.60 -17.32 -7.67
CA ASN A 325 -7.63 -16.39 -7.21
C ASN A 325 -7.07 -14.96 -7.12
N VAL A 326 -5.89 -14.79 -6.53
CA VAL A 326 -5.21 -13.49 -6.47
C VAL A 326 -4.89 -12.98 -7.88
N ASN A 327 -4.32 -13.84 -8.75
CA ASN A 327 -4.03 -13.48 -10.14
C ASN A 327 -5.30 -13.06 -10.91
N THR A 328 -6.44 -13.71 -10.65
CA THR A 328 -7.73 -13.35 -11.24
C THR A 328 -8.16 -11.97 -10.82
N MET A 329 -8.13 -11.66 -9.52
CA MET A 329 -8.49 -10.35 -9.00
C MET A 329 -7.56 -9.25 -9.58
N VAL A 330 -6.25 -9.45 -9.56
CA VAL A 330 -5.28 -8.46 -10.09
C VAL A 330 -5.55 -8.17 -11.57
N ARG A 331 -5.76 -9.21 -12.39
CA ARG A 331 -6.07 -9.06 -13.82
C ARG A 331 -7.39 -8.34 -14.05
N GLU A 332 -8.43 -8.65 -13.26
CA GLU A 332 -9.74 -8.03 -13.41
C GLU A 332 -9.74 -6.56 -12.96
N VAL A 333 -8.98 -6.23 -11.91
CA VAL A 333 -8.75 -4.83 -11.50
C VAL A 333 -8.03 -4.06 -12.62
N TYR A 334 -6.95 -4.61 -13.18
CA TYR A 334 -6.26 -3.99 -14.30
C TYR A 334 -7.22 -3.71 -15.47
N ALA A 335 -7.98 -4.72 -15.88
CA ALA A 335 -8.95 -4.59 -16.96
C ALA A 335 -10.02 -3.54 -16.65
N ALA A 336 -10.51 -3.48 -15.41
CA ALA A 336 -11.50 -2.49 -14.98
C ALA A 336 -10.94 -1.07 -15.03
N VAL A 337 -9.72 -0.85 -14.51
CA VAL A 337 -9.04 0.46 -14.59
C VAL A 337 -8.90 0.92 -16.03
N LYS A 338 -8.41 0.03 -16.92
CA LYS A 338 -8.21 0.38 -18.34
C LYS A 338 -9.52 0.58 -19.11
N ALA A 339 -10.58 -0.10 -18.72
CA ALA A 339 -11.91 0.09 -19.32
C ALA A 339 -12.54 1.44 -18.93
N GLU A 340 -12.30 1.93 -17.71
CA GLU A 340 -12.83 3.23 -17.26
C GLU A 340 -11.97 4.40 -17.80
N LYS A 341 -10.64 4.35 -17.60
CA LYS A 341 -9.70 5.37 -18.10
C LYS A 341 -8.37 4.73 -18.47
N GLN A 342 -8.02 4.71 -19.74
CA GLN A 342 -6.76 4.16 -20.25
C GLN A 342 -5.52 4.84 -19.65
N SER A 343 -5.61 6.14 -19.32
CA SER A 343 -4.52 6.94 -18.78
C SER A 343 -4.22 6.61 -17.31
N VAL A 344 -5.18 6.10 -16.55
CA VAL A 344 -4.97 5.73 -15.15
C VAL A 344 -4.11 4.47 -15.08
N ARG A 345 -3.05 4.53 -14.29
CA ARG A 345 -2.14 3.40 -14.08
C ARG A 345 -2.62 2.51 -12.94
N PHE A 346 -2.24 1.25 -12.99
CA PHE A 346 -2.42 0.32 -11.88
C PHE A 346 -1.09 -0.33 -11.52
N GLY A 347 -0.75 -0.27 -10.24
CA GLY A 347 0.45 -0.89 -9.72
C GLY A 347 0.28 -1.50 -8.35
N ILE A 348 1.26 -2.31 -7.97
CA ILE A 348 1.26 -3.07 -6.71
C ILE A 348 2.61 -2.89 -6.02
N SER A 349 2.60 -2.74 -4.69
CA SER A 349 3.81 -2.78 -3.86
C SER A 349 3.86 -4.09 -3.04
N PRO A 350 4.29 -5.21 -3.65
CA PRO A 350 4.44 -6.48 -2.96
C PRO A 350 5.61 -6.44 -1.98
N GLN A 351 5.67 -7.40 -1.04
CA GLN A 351 6.84 -7.57 -0.19
C GLN A 351 8.11 -7.74 -1.01
N GLY A 352 9.24 -7.25 -0.48
CA GLY A 352 10.54 -7.48 -1.10
C GLY A 352 10.97 -8.95 -1.09
N ASN A 353 10.48 -9.75 -0.16
CA ASN A 353 10.72 -11.20 -0.12
C ASN A 353 9.80 -11.93 -1.10
N THR A 354 10.33 -12.27 -2.27
CA THR A 354 9.58 -12.92 -3.35
C THR A 354 9.07 -14.31 -2.96
N LYS A 355 9.83 -15.04 -2.13
CA LYS A 355 9.39 -16.34 -1.62
C LYS A 355 8.20 -16.21 -0.68
N ALA A 356 8.19 -15.20 0.20
CA ALA A 356 7.06 -14.94 1.08
C ALA A 356 5.81 -14.53 0.28
N ASN A 357 5.95 -13.69 -0.75
CA ASN A 357 4.87 -13.38 -1.66
C ASN A 357 4.22 -14.66 -2.24
N TYR A 358 5.04 -15.55 -2.78
CA TYR A 358 4.57 -16.75 -3.47
C TYR A 358 3.98 -17.81 -2.55
N ASP A 359 4.64 -18.09 -1.41
CA ASP A 359 4.31 -19.22 -0.55
C ASP A 359 3.30 -18.88 0.55
N THR A 360 3.28 -17.65 1.04
CA THR A 360 2.48 -17.26 2.21
C THR A 360 1.36 -16.27 1.89
N LEU A 361 1.62 -15.31 1.01
CA LEU A 361 0.61 -14.35 0.58
C LEU A 361 -0.12 -14.80 -0.70
N TYR A 362 0.37 -15.86 -1.33
CA TYR A 362 -0.14 -16.39 -2.61
C TYR A 362 -0.17 -15.33 -3.72
N ALA A 363 0.73 -14.38 -3.66
CA ALA A 363 0.94 -13.32 -4.63
C ALA A 363 2.00 -13.79 -5.65
N ASP A 364 1.55 -14.15 -6.85
CA ASP A 364 2.40 -14.67 -7.94
C ASP A 364 2.96 -13.51 -8.77
N VAL A 365 3.86 -12.74 -8.16
CA VAL A 365 4.47 -11.55 -8.77
C VAL A 365 5.17 -11.87 -10.09
N ALA A 366 5.77 -13.05 -10.21
CA ALA A 366 6.42 -13.48 -11.45
C ALA A 366 5.41 -13.61 -12.61
N THR A 367 4.21 -14.11 -12.34
CA THR A 367 3.12 -14.13 -13.33
C THR A 367 2.70 -12.72 -13.73
N TRP A 368 2.59 -11.77 -12.79
CA TRP A 368 2.16 -10.40 -13.09
C TRP A 368 3.19 -9.64 -13.94
N LEU A 369 4.49 -9.89 -13.70
CA LEU A 369 5.59 -9.23 -14.41
C LEU A 369 5.99 -9.96 -15.71
N GLY A 370 5.60 -11.22 -15.82
CA GLY A 370 5.86 -12.06 -17.00
C GLY A 370 4.80 -11.98 -18.08
N ASN A 371 3.60 -11.44 -17.78
CA ASN A 371 2.47 -11.41 -18.68
C ASN A 371 1.80 -10.04 -18.71
N ALA A 372 1.34 -9.59 -19.87
CA ALA A 372 0.59 -8.36 -20.01
C ALA A 372 -0.81 -8.46 -19.35
N GLY A 373 -1.38 -7.33 -18.96
CA GLY A 373 -2.74 -7.26 -18.44
C GLY A 373 -2.88 -7.47 -16.93
N TYR A 374 -1.79 -7.27 -16.18
CA TYR A 374 -1.79 -7.35 -14.71
C TYR A 374 -1.45 -6.00 -14.06
N VAL A 375 -0.36 -5.36 -14.46
CA VAL A 375 0.11 -4.11 -13.86
C VAL A 375 0.78 -3.22 -14.89
N ASP A 376 0.80 -1.91 -14.65
CA ASP A 376 1.62 -0.94 -15.39
C ASP A 376 2.96 -0.68 -14.71
N TYR A 377 3.04 -0.90 -13.39
CA TYR A 377 4.29 -0.79 -12.63
C TYR A 377 4.27 -1.73 -11.44
N ILE A 378 5.45 -2.00 -10.94
CA ILE A 378 5.67 -2.74 -9.69
C ILE A 378 6.54 -1.89 -8.77
N CYS A 379 6.18 -1.81 -7.48
CA CYS A 379 6.90 -1.05 -6.48
C CYS A 379 7.24 -1.94 -5.27
N PRO A 380 8.13 -2.95 -5.42
CA PRO A 380 8.44 -3.84 -4.32
C PRO A 380 8.95 -3.08 -3.09
N GLN A 381 8.48 -3.48 -1.92
CA GLN A 381 8.91 -2.98 -0.62
C GLN A 381 10.30 -3.57 -0.29
N ILE A 382 11.36 -3.01 -0.91
CA ILE A 382 12.74 -3.45 -0.67
C ILE A 382 13.24 -2.82 0.63
N TYR A 383 12.62 -3.21 1.74
CA TYR A 383 12.87 -2.66 3.07
C TYR A 383 14.06 -3.34 3.76
N TYR A 384 15.12 -3.56 3.00
CA TYR A 384 16.32 -4.27 3.43
C TYR A 384 17.57 -3.42 3.16
N GLY A 385 18.52 -3.46 4.08
CA GLY A 385 19.84 -2.91 3.85
C GLY A 385 20.68 -3.76 2.90
N PHE A 386 21.84 -3.28 2.52
CA PHE A 386 22.80 -4.02 1.67
C PHE A 386 23.35 -5.27 2.36
N ASN A 387 23.48 -5.20 3.68
CA ASN A 387 24.05 -6.27 4.52
C ASN A 387 22.98 -7.16 5.17
N ASN A 388 21.71 -7.08 4.74
CA ASN A 388 20.67 -7.97 5.22
C ASN A 388 21.02 -9.42 4.85
N ALA A 389 21.02 -10.32 5.85
CA ALA A 389 21.49 -11.69 5.67
C ALA A 389 20.61 -12.56 4.77
N THR A 390 19.31 -12.26 4.69
CA THR A 390 18.31 -13.06 3.96
C THR A 390 17.94 -12.44 2.62
N CYS A 391 17.71 -11.13 2.62
CA CYS A 391 17.21 -10.38 1.47
C CYS A 391 18.07 -9.11 1.27
N PRO A 392 19.36 -9.20 0.89
CA PRO A 392 20.18 -8.02 0.61
C PRO A 392 19.54 -7.16 -0.47
N TYR A 393 19.54 -5.84 -0.29
CA TYR A 393 18.94 -4.88 -1.23
C TYR A 393 19.27 -5.17 -2.69
N SER A 394 20.57 -5.31 -3.01
CA SER A 394 21.06 -5.55 -4.38
C SER A 394 20.50 -6.84 -4.99
N SER A 395 20.36 -7.89 -4.18
CA SER A 395 19.82 -9.18 -4.64
C SER A 395 18.32 -9.07 -4.96
N VAL A 396 17.55 -8.43 -4.09
CA VAL A 396 16.11 -8.22 -4.28
C VAL A 396 15.83 -7.32 -5.48
N LEU A 397 16.57 -6.22 -5.63
CA LEU A 397 16.49 -5.33 -6.79
C LEU A 397 16.74 -6.11 -8.10
N LYS A 398 17.81 -6.91 -8.14
CA LYS A 398 18.15 -7.73 -9.31
C LYS A 398 17.05 -8.75 -9.63
N GLU A 399 16.47 -9.35 -8.61
CA GLU A 399 15.40 -10.35 -8.76
C GLU A 399 14.15 -9.72 -9.37
N PHE A 400 13.62 -8.63 -8.82
CA PHE A 400 12.44 -7.95 -9.38
C PHE A 400 12.70 -7.41 -10.79
N ASN A 401 13.84 -6.77 -11.03
CA ASN A 401 14.21 -6.32 -12.37
C ASN A 401 14.29 -7.49 -13.37
N GLY A 402 14.76 -8.66 -12.93
CA GLY A 402 14.85 -9.89 -13.74
C GLY A 402 13.50 -10.55 -14.01
N MET A 403 12.48 -10.35 -13.17
CA MET A 403 11.13 -10.88 -13.36
C MET A 403 10.34 -10.14 -14.44
N ILE A 404 10.64 -8.86 -14.71
CA ILE A 404 9.92 -8.07 -15.70
C ILE A 404 10.28 -8.56 -17.09
N LYS A 405 9.30 -9.14 -17.80
CA LYS A 405 9.43 -9.63 -19.19
C LYS A 405 8.58 -8.83 -20.17
N VAL A 406 7.57 -8.14 -19.67
CA VAL A 406 6.67 -7.31 -20.47
C VAL A 406 7.27 -5.92 -20.62
N SER A 407 7.36 -5.42 -21.86
CA SER A 407 7.75 -4.05 -22.12
C SER A 407 6.69 -3.08 -21.61
N GLY A 408 7.08 -1.96 -21.01
CA GLY A 408 6.16 -0.95 -20.50
C GLY A 408 5.77 -1.13 -19.03
N ILE A 409 6.21 -2.21 -18.36
CA ILE A 409 6.11 -2.30 -16.89
C ILE A 409 7.30 -1.58 -16.28
N ASP A 410 7.02 -0.57 -15.44
CA ASP A 410 8.03 0.20 -14.73
C ASP A 410 8.36 -0.45 -13.38
N LEU A 411 9.63 -0.37 -12.99
CA LEU A 411 10.10 -0.74 -11.65
C LEU A 411 10.33 0.52 -10.83
N TYR A 412 9.57 0.70 -9.77
CA TYR A 412 9.85 1.66 -8.69
C TYR A 412 10.39 0.90 -7.48
N VAL A 413 11.37 1.46 -6.78
CA VAL A 413 11.91 0.79 -5.58
C VAL A 413 11.33 1.42 -4.32
N GLY A 414 10.65 0.62 -3.50
CA GLY A 414 10.16 1.02 -2.19
C GLY A 414 11.28 1.00 -1.15
N LEU A 415 11.54 2.12 -0.50
CA LEU A 415 12.65 2.32 0.42
C LEU A 415 12.17 2.56 1.86
N ALA A 416 12.81 1.88 2.83
CA ALA A 416 12.43 1.89 4.25
C ALA A 416 12.97 3.11 4.99
N ALA A 417 12.46 4.31 4.73
CA ALA A 417 12.88 5.51 5.46
C ALA A 417 12.62 5.42 6.97
N TYR A 418 11.65 4.61 7.41
CA TYR A 418 11.36 4.38 8.83
C TYR A 418 12.47 3.63 9.59
N LYS A 419 13.38 2.96 8.87
CA LYS A 419 14.52 2.25 9.49
C LYS A 419 15.72 3.15 9.78
N ILE A 420 15.78 4.34 9.20
CA ILE A 420 16.89 5.26 9.40
C ILE A 420 17.11 5.52 10.90
N GLY A 421 18.33 5.28 11.37
CA GLY A 421 18.72 5.45 12.76
C GLY A 421 18.26 4.35 13.71
N ASN A 422 17.52 3.35 13.22
CA ASN A 422 17.01 2.25 14.01
C ASN A 422 17.78 0.94 13.78
N GLU A 423 17.68 0.05 14.75
CA GLU A 423 18.18 -1.31 14.63
C GLU A 423 17.25 -2.14 13.75
N ASP A 424 17.80 -2.88 12.78
CA ASP A 424 17.06 -3.86 11.99
C ASP A 424 17.28 -5.26 12.60
N THR A 425 16.39 -5.64 13.54
CA THR A 425 16.53 -6.89 14.29
C THR A 425 16.42 -8.14 13.41
N TYR A 426 15.83 -8.03 12.22
CA TYR A 426 15.64 -9.15 11.30
C TYR A 426 16.72 -9.22 10.20
N ALA A 427 17.66 -8.28 10.18
CA ALA A 427 18.68 -8.22 9.15
C ALA A 427 19.83 -9.21 9.33
N GLY A 428 19.84 -9.98 10.43
CA GLY A 428 20.98 -10.81 10.82
C GLY A 428 22.14 -9.98 11.37
N THR A 429 23.20 -10.65 11.82
CA THR A 429 24.33 -9.99 12.54
C THR A 429 24.98 -8.87 11.73
N SER A 430 25.17 -9.08 10.42
CA SER A 430 25.86 -8.12 9.54
C SER A 430 25.01 -6.89 9.17
N GLY A 431 23.69 -7.05 9.09
CA GLY A 431 22.77 -5.98 8.69
C GLY A 431 22.13 -5.23 9.85
N LYS A 432 22.24 -5.78 11.08
CA LYS A 432 21.48 -5.32 12.25
C LYS A 432 21.61 -3.82 12.53
N TYR A 433 22.80 -3.27 12.43
CA TYR A 433 23.10 -1.87 12.75
C TYR A 433 23.35 -1.01 11.51
N GLU A 434 23.12 -1.52 10.31
CA GLU A 434 23.45 -0.84 9.06
C GLU A 434 22.77 0.52 8.96
N TRP A 435 21.47 0.60 9.32
CA TRP A 435 20.68 1.83 9.30
C TRP A 435 21.06 2.85 10.37
N GLN A 436 21.75 2.42 11.42
CA GLN A 436 22.30 3.31 12.46
C GLN A 436 23.67 3.85 12.10
N GLN A 437 24.47 3.06 11.39
CA GLN A 437 25.89 3.34 11.13
C GLN A 437 26.12 4.13 9.83
N ASN A 438 25.11 4.22 8.96
CA ASN A 438 25.22 4.92 7.69
C ASN A 438 24.24 6.09 7.66
N SER A 439 24.53 7.09 6.82
CA SER A 439 23.71 8.28 6.59
C SER A 439 23.55 8.62 5.11
N ASP A 440 23.75 7.59 4.25
CA ASP A 440 23.72 7.71 2.80
C ASP A 440 23.07 6.47 2.11
N LEU A 441 22.42 5.61 2.90
CA LEU A 441 21.84 4.36 2.38
C LEU A 441 20.80 4.60 1.29
N LEU A 442 19.89 5.55 1.50
CA LEU A 442 18.87 5.86 0.50
C LEU A 442 19.49 6.32 -0.84
N SER A 443 20.49 7.20 -0.78
CA SER A 443 21.16 7.69 -1.99
C SER A 443 21.93 6.59 -2.72
N ARG A 444 22.59 5.68 -1.99
CA ARG A 444 23.27 4.52 -2.55
C ARG A 444 22.29 3.53 -3.18
N MET A 445 21.15 3.28 -2.52
CA MET A 445 20.08 2.41 -3.05
C MET A 445 19.51 2.95 -4.35
N VAL A 446 19.20 4.23 -4.41
CA VAL A 446 18.71 4.89 -5.63
C VAL A 446 19.77 4.85 -6.74
N THR A 447 21.03 5.14 -6.40
CA THR A 447 22.14 5.13 -7.37
C THR A 447 22.33 3.73 -7.99
N GLU A 448 22.27 2.66 -7.18
CA GLU A 448 22.32 1.29 -7.69
C GLU A 448 21.10 0.96 -8.54
N ALA A 449 19.90 1.34 -8.07
CA ALA A 449 18.66 1.07 -8.78
C ALA A 449 18.60 1.70 -10.18
N ARG A 450 19.20 2.88 -10.37
CA ARG A 450 19.33 3.55 -11.68
C ARG A 450 20.06 2.71 -12.73
N GLY A 451 20.87 1.74 -12.29
CA GLY A 451 21.51 0.75 -13.16
C GLY A 451 20.58 -0.39 -13.62
N ALA A 452 19.41 -0.54 -13.02
CA ALA A 452 18.47 -1.59 -13.39
C ALA A 452 17.64 -1.20 -14.64
N ARG A 453 17.49 -2.14 -15.57
CA ARG A 453 16.89 -1.89 -16.90
C ARG A 453 15.49 -1.26 -16.84
N HIS A 454 14.65 -1.72 -15.90
CA HIS A 454 13.24 -1.31 -15.81
C HIS A 454 13.01 -0.22 -14.75
N TYR A 455 14.06 0.24 -14.10
CA TYR A 455 13.94 1.28 -13.08
C TYR A 455 13.44 2.59 -13.67
N LYS A 456 12.46 3.19 -12.96
CA LYS A 456 11.87 4.49 -13.29
C LYS A 456 11.74 5.42 -12.10
N GLY A 457 12.05 4.93 -10.88
CA GLY A 457 11.98 5.78 -9.70
C GLY A 457 11.93 5.02 -8.39
N TYR A 458 11.65 5.77 -7.33
CA TYR A 458 11.59 5.25 -5.97
C TYR A 458 10.43 5.84 -5.15
N CYS A 459 10.11 5.15 -4.06
CA CYS A 459 9.09 5.55 -3.09
C CYS A 459 9.66 5.48 -1.68
N LEU A 460 9.39 6.50 -0.84
CA LEU A 460 9.82 6.54 0.56
C LEU A 460 8.68 6.11 1.49
N TYR A 461 8.88 5.10 2.29
CA TYR A 461 7.94 4.70 3.32
C TYR A 461 8.46 5.12 4.70
N SER A 462 7.83 6.11 5.36
CA SER A 462 6.63 6.85 5.00
C SER A 462 6.81 8.35 5.24
N TYR A 463 5.75 9.12 5.01
CA TYR A 463 5.72 10.57 5.24
C TYR A 463 6.18 10.95 6.65
N SER A 464 5.62 10.30 7.69
CA SER A 464 5.99 10.58 9.08
C SER A 464 7.48 10.34 9.34
N SER A 465 8.06 9.33 8.71
CA SER A 465 9.46 8.97 8.91
C SER A 465 10.44 10.01 8.36
N VAL A 466 10.08 10.69 7.29
CA VAL A 466 10.94 11.70 6.64
C VAL A 466 10.63 13.13 7.05
N ILE A 467 9.37 13.43 7.40
CA ILE A 467 8.94 14.81 7.74
C ILE A 467 8.87 15.03 9.25
N MET A 468 8.41 14.05 10.01
CA MET A 468 8.20 14.12 11.45
C MET A 468 8.96 13.01 12.20
N PRO A 469 10.26 12.79 11.91
CA PRO A 469 11.00 11.72 12.55
C PRO A 469 11.09 11.91 14.07
N ALA A 470 11.14 10.80 14.80
CA ALA A 470 11.38 10.83 16.24
C ALA A 470 12.66 11.60 16.58
N SER A 471 12.68 12.29 17.70
CA SER A 471 13.80 13.17 18.08
C SER A 471 15.16 12.46 18.10
N GLY A 472 15.18 11.18 18.50
CA GLY A 472 16.41 10.39 18.59
C GLY A 472 17.08 10.07 17.24
N VAL A 473 16.32 10.08 16.14
CA VAL A 473 16.82 9.75 14.79
C VAL A 473 16.81 10.94 13.84
N LYS A 474 16.31 12.10 14.28
CA LYS A 474 16.11 13.28 13.43
C LYS A 474 17.37 13.72 12.70
N ALA A 475 18.52 13.75 13.38
CA ALA A 475 19.79 14.18 12.77
C ALA A 475 20.22 13.22 11.64
N GLN A 476 20.03 11.92 11.84
CA GLN A 476 20.39 10.91 10.85
C GLN A 476 19.43 10.91 9.65
N VAL A 477 18.12 11.08 9.89
CA VAL A 477 17.14 11.28 8.81
C VAL A 477 17.51 12.50 7.97
N GLN A 478 17.89 13.63 8.60
CA GLN A 478 18.32 14.82 7.87
C GLN A 478 19.59 14.57 7.05
N ALA A 479 20.53 13.79 7.57
CA ALA A 479 21.76 13.45 6.83
C ALA A 479 21.45 12.55 5.62
N GLU A 480 20.60 11.53 5.77
CA GLU A 480 20.12 10.67 4.67
C GLU A 480 19.41 11.47 3.58
N LEU A 481 18.47 12.36 3.96
CA LEU A 481 17.76 13.21 3.01
C LEU A 481 18.70 14.20 2.31
N THR A 482 19.72 14.73 3.02
CA THR A 482 20.75 15.57 2.43
C THR A 482 21.62 14.80 1.44
N ALA A 483 21.95 13.53 1.73
CA ALA A 483 22.68 12.67 0.80
C ALA A 483 21.82 12.36 -0.44
N LEU A 484 20.54 12.03 -0.24
CA LEU A 484 19.59 11.77 -1.32
C LEU A 484 19.41 12.99 -2.22
N SER A 485 19.27 14.19 -1.66
CA SER A 485 19.05 15.42 -2.44
C SER A 485 20.23 15.79 -3.36
N LYS A 486 21.44 15.30 -3.08
CA LYS A 486 22.62 15.55 -3.94
C LYS A 486 22.62 14.77 -5.24
N ILE A 487 21.74 13.79 -5.37
CA ILE A 487 21.64 12.93 -6.55
C ILE A 487 20.34 13.14 -7.34
N LEU A 488 19.48 14.13 -6.93
CA LEU A 488 18.21 14.49 -7.61
C LEU A 488 18.38 15.34 -8.89
#